data_7bbd8e1bb984cbfdc8ec38c6c9fc1a90
#
_entry.id   7bbd8e1bb984cbfdc8ec38c6c9fc1a90
#
_cell.length_a   1.000
_cell.length_b   1.000
_cell.length_c   1.000
_cell.angle_alpha   90.00
_cell.angle_beta   90.00
_cell.angle_gamma   90.00
#
_symmetry.space_group_name_H-M   'P 1'
#
loop_
_entity.id
_entity.type
_entity.pdbx_description
1 polymer ?
#
loop_
_entity_poly.entity_id
_entity_poly.type
_entity_poly.pdbx_seq_one_letter_code
_entity_poly.pdbx_strand_id
1 'polypeptide(L)'
;MLVLASASPRRQELLRNAGISFTVQPADIDESPRPGEAPREYAERLAWEKAMAVFQQRTQDCVLGADTIVVVDEAILGKPRDGDDAVRMLRLLSGRVHRVITGVCLVEAVGSGQGSVGSEALPRIASETTLVTMSELSEEEIREYVATGEPMDKAGAYAIQGMASRWIPRIEGDYSNVVGLPVALVYAMLRKRG
;
A
#
# COMPACT_ATOMS: atom_id res chain seq x y z
N MET A 1 4.27 14.21 16.07
CA MET A 1 3.91 14.54 14.67
C MET A 1 3.66 13.26 13.89
N LEU A 2 2.89 13.26 12.78
CA LEU A 2 2.75 12.06 11.94
C LEU A 2 3.91 11.99 10.93
N VAL A 3 4.56 10.84 10.82
CA VAL A 3 5.61 10.56 9.83
C VAL A 3 5.13 9.44 8.91
N LEU A 4 5.09 9.67 7.61
CA LEU A 4 4.78 8.66 6.61
C LEU A 4 6.06 7.91 6.22
N ALA A 5 6.13 6.61 6.56
CA ALA A 5 7.24 5.72 6.22
C ALA A 5 7.16 5.21 4.76
N SER A 6 6.96 6.12 3.80
CA SER A 6 6.81 5.76 2.39
C SER A 6 7.21 6.90 1.47
N ALA A 7 7.96 6.58 0.39
CA ALA A 7 8.29 7.52 -0.67
C ALA A 7 7.13 7.73 -1.68
N SER A 8 6.05 6.93 -1.62
CA SER A 8 4.97 6.95 -2.61
C SER A 8 4.30 8.32 -2.74
N PRO A 9 4.36 8.98 -3.91
CA PRO A 9 3.69 10.26 -4.14
C PRO A 9 2.16 10.16 -3.97
N ARG A 10 1.58 9.04 -4.38
CA ARG A 10 0.14 8.76 -4.27
C ARG A 10 -0.35 8.73 -2.82
N ARG A 11 0.39 8.07 -1.92
CA ARG A 11 0.07 8.06 -0.48
C ARG A 11 0.17 9.45 0.13
N GLN A 12 1.17 10.21 -0.26
CA GLN A 12 1.32 11.60 0.18
C GLN A 12 0.17 12.47 -0.28
N GLU A 13 -0.27 12.32 -1.54
CA GLU A 13 -1.41 13.03 -2.11
C GLU A 13 -2.71 12.69 -1.37
N LEU A 14 -2.98 11.41 -1.11
CA LEU A 14 -4.15 10.96 -0.37
C LEU A 14 -4.21 11.58 1.04
N LEU A 15 -3.10 11.62 1.77
CA LEU A 15 -3.05 12.25 3.10
C LEU A 15 -3.25 13.77 3.03
N ARG A 16 -2.64 14.45 2.04
CA ARG A 16 -2.84 15.90 1.84
C ARG A 16 -4.30 16.24 1.54
N ASN A 17 -4.92 15.49 0.61
CA ASN A 17 -6.32 15.68 0.22
C ASN A 17 -7.28 15.40 1.38
N ALA A 18 -6.90 14.54 2.32
CA ALA A 18 -7.65 14.28 3.55
C ALA A 18 -7.40 15.33 4.66
N GLY A 19 -6.58 16.35 4.43
CA GLY A 19 -6.21 17.35 5.44
C GLY A 19 -5.37 16.82 6.60
N ILE A 20 -4.71 15.67 6.42
CA ILE A 20 -3.84 15.07 7.43
C ILE A 20 -2.43 15.62 7.26
N SER A 21 -1.92 16.33 8.27
CA SER A 21 -0.56 16.85 8.26
C SER A 21 0.45 15.76 8.59
N PHE A 22 1.53 15.68 7.82
CA PHE A 22 2.59 14.67 7.99
C PHE A 22 3.93 15.18 7.46
N THR A 23 5.00 14.49 7.85
CA THR A 23 6.31 14.54 7.21
C THR A 23 6.62 13.21 6.54
N VAL A 24 7.59 13.17 5.64
CA VAL A 24 7.97 11.97 4.89
C VAL A 24 9.35 11.51 5.31
N GLN A 25 9.46 10.23 5.64
CA GLN A 25 10.76 9.55 5.81
C GLN A 25 10.60 8.13 5.25
N PRO A 26 11.11 7.84 4.03
CA PRO A 26 11.01 6.52 3.45
C PRO A 26 11.71 5.46 4.31
N ALA A 27 11.14 4.28 4.38
CA ALA A 27 11.78 3.09 4.95
C ALA A 27 12.51 2.32 3.84
N ASP A 28 13.66 1.77 4.18
CA ASP A 28 14.40 0.81 3.36
C ASP A 28 14.39 -0.53 4.10
N ILE A 29 13.65 -1.51 3.55
CA ILE A 29 13.48 -2.85 4.12
C ILE A 29 13.51 -3.91 3.02
N ASP A 30 13.78 -5.16 3.39
CA ASP A 30 13.60 -6.30 2.49
C ASP A 30 12.10 -6.62 2.33
N GLU A 31 11.59 -6.43 1.12
CA GLU A 31 10.19 -6.69 0.77
C GLU A 31 9.96 -8.13 0.25
N SER A 32 10.90 -9.04 0.41
CA SER A 32 10.77 -10.42 -0.08
C SER A 32 9.63 -11.18 0.61
N PRO A 33 8.77 -11.90 -0.15
CA PRO A 33 7.74 -12.77 0.44
C PRO A 33 8.37 -13.91 1.25
N ARG A 34 7.73 -14.29 2.35
CA ARG A 34 8.13 -15.46 3.16
C ARG A 34 7.40 -16.72 2.69
N PRO A 35 8.02 -17.90 2.73
CA PRO A 35 7.36 -19.15 2.36
C PRO A 35 6.06 -19.37 3.16
N GLY A 36 4.95 -19.60 2.45
CA GLY A 36 3.65 -19.88 3.05
C GLY A 36 2.92 -18.66 3.65
N GLU A 37 3.45 -17.46 3.47
CA GLU A 37 2.82 -16.23 3.99
C GLU A 37 1.56 -15.90 3.20
N ALA A 38 0.42 -15.74 3.89
CA ALA A 38 -0.81 -15.34 3.25
C ALA A 38 -0.74 -13.88 2.75
N PRO A 39 -1.44 -13.52 1.65
CA PRO A 39 -1.35 -12.18 1.07
C PRO A 39 -1.62 -11.04 2.07
N ARG A 40 -2.62 -11.19 2.94
CA ARG A 40 -2.91 -10.21 3.98
C ARG A 40 -1.76 -10.06 4.98
N GLU A 41 -1.25 -11.19 5.46
CA GLU A 41 -0.13 -11.21 6.43
C GLU A 41 1.12 -10.56 5.83
N TYR A 42 1.38 -10.80 4.55
CA TYR A 42 2.48 -10.18 3.83
C TYR A 42 2.34 -8.65 3.78
N ALA A 43 1.18 -8.11 3.39
CA ALA A 43 0.95 -6.68 3.34
C ALA A 43 1.03 -6.02 4.74
N GLU A 44 0.45 -6.66 5.76
CA GLU A 44 0.47 -6.19 7.14
C GLU A 44 1.90 -6.22 7.72
N ARG A 45 2.68 -7.27 7.46
CA ARG A 45 4.08 -7.37 7.88
C ARG A 45 4.92 -6.28 7.26
N LEU A 46 4.84 -6.07 5.94
CA LEU A 46 5.61 -5.01 5.29
C LEU A 46 5.23 -3.61 5.79
N ALA A 47 3.94 -3.37 6.05
CA ALA A 47 3.50 -2.13 6.65
C ALA A 47 4.11 -1.92 8.05
N TRP A 48 4.15 -2.98 8.86
CA TRP A 48 4.75 -2.96 10.19
C TRP A 48 6.27 -2.77 10.12
N GLU A 49 6.98 -3.52 9.30
CA GLU A 49 8.44 -3.42 9.16
C GLU A 49 8.85 -2.01 8.69
N LYS A 50 8.12 -1.42 7.73
CA LYS A 50 8.33 -0.02 7.29
C LYS A 50 8.11 0.99 8.42
N ALA A 51 7.04 0.83 9.18
CA ALA A 51 6.76 1.71 10.31
C ALA A 51 7.83 1.61 11.39
N MET A 52 8.24 0.39 11.76
CA MET A 52 9.24 0.14 12.79
C MET A 52 10.63 0.65 12.40
N ALA A 53 11.06 0.45 11.15
CA ALA A 53 12.36 0.94 10.66
C ALA A 53 12.48 2.47 10.79
N VAL A 54 11.41 3.20 10.56
CA VAL A 54 11.39 4.67 10.73
C VAL A 54 11.20 5.04 12.20
N PHE A 55 10.36 4.32 12.95
CA PHE A 55 10.11 4.60 14.36
C PHE A 55 11.38 4.51 15.22
N GLN A 56 12.27 3.56 14.94
CA GLN A 56 13.57 3.45 15.62
C GLN A 56 14.42 4.74 15.55
N GLN A 57 14.20 5.56 14.51
CA GLN A 57 14.89 6.84 14.32
C GLN A 57 14.05 8.04 14.79
N ARG A 58 12.76 7.83 15.02
CA ARG A 58 11.74 8.87 15.28
C ARG A 58 10.84 8.50 16.47
N THR A 59 11.43 8.07 17.57
CA THR A 59 10.74 7.49 18.74
C THR A 59 9.74 8.41 19.45
N GLN A 60 9.77 9.72 19.15
CA GLN A 60 8.83 10.71 19.70
C GLN A 60 7.67 11.02 18.75
N ASP A 61 7.69 10.48 17.56
CA ASP A 61 6.69 10.72 16.53
C ASP A 61 5.73 9.53 16.41
N CYS A 62 4.59 9.77 15.79
CA CYS A 62 3.71 8.72 15.31
C CYS A 62 4.13 8.35 13.89
N VAL A 63 4.39 7.08 13.63
CA VAL A 63 4.84 6.61 12.32
C VAL A 63 3.76 5.78 11.66
N LEU A 64 3.41 6.13 10.42
CA LEU A 64 2.51 5.39 9.54
C LEU A 64 3.31 4.64 8.48
N GLY A 65 3.30 3.31 8.57
CA GLY A 65 3.76 2.42 7.50
C GLY A 65 2.57 1.90 6.69
N ALA A 66 2.78 1.66 5.40
CA ALA A 66 1.79 1.04 4.53
C ALA A 66 2.45 0.23 3.42
N ASP A 67 1.80 -0.87 3.05
CA ASP A 67 2.17 -1.65 1.87
C ASP A 67 0.93 -2.09 1.10
N THR A 68 1.03 -2.12 -0.25
CA THR A 68 -0.10 -2.42 -1.13
C THR A 68 0.29 -3.50 -2.13
N ILE A 69 -0.53 -4.53 -2.21
CA ILE A 69 -0.38 -5.64 -3.14
C ILE A 69 -1.64 -5.87 -3.96
N VAL A 70 -1.47 -6.44 -5.12
CA VAL A 70 -2.56 -6.97 -5.96
C VAL A 70 -2.53 -8.49 -5.89
N VAL A 71 -3.70 -9.12 -5.75
CA VAL A 71 -3.82 -10.57 -5.60
C VAL A 71 -4.85 -11.13 -6.56
N VAL A 72 -4.46 -12.09 -7.36
CA VAL A 72 -5.33 -12.86 -8.25
C VAL A 72 -5.02 -14.35 -8.06
N ASP A 73 -6.05 -15.20 -7.85
CA ASP A 73 -5.89 -16.65 -7.58
C ASP A 73 -4.80 -16.96 -6.53
N GLU A 74 -4.78 -16.24 -5.42
CA GLU A 74 -3.76 -16.32 -4.36
C GLU A 74 -2.34 -15.91 -4.79
N ALA A 75 -2.10 -15.60 -6.07
CA ALA A 75 -0.82 -15.06 -6.52
C ALA A 75 -0.69 -13.58 -6.17
N ILE A 76 0.38 -13.23 -5.47
CA ILE A 76 0.72 -11.85 -5.15
C ILE A 76 1.44 -11.23 -6.35
N LEU A 77 0.90 -10.14 -6.86
CA LEU A 77 1.50 -9.33 -7.91
C LEU A 77 2.07 -8.04 -7.29
N GLY A 78 3.37 -7.99 -7.15
CA GLY A 78 4.12 -6.79 -6.76
C GLY A 78 4.30 -5.83 -7.94
N LYS A 79 5.34 -4.98 -7.86
CA LYS A 79 5.75 -4.16 -9.00
C LYS A 79 6.38 -5.05 -10.07
N PRO A 80 6.11 -4.79 -11.37
CA PRO A 80 6.76 -5.55 -12.44
C PRO A 80 8.27 -5.29 -12.44
N ARG A 81 9.04 -6.32 -12.77
CA ARG A 81 10.50 -6.26 -12.88
C ARG A 81 10.96 -5.58 -14.17
N ASP A 82 10.19 -5.79 -15.21
CA ASP A 82 10.42 -5.28 -16.56
C ASP A 82 9.10 -5.22 -17.36
N GLY A 83 9.17 -4.78 -18.62
CA GLY A 83 8.00 -4.67 -19.49
C GLY A 83 7.30 -6.00 -19.76
N ASP A 84 8.06 -7.10 -19.90
CA ASP A 84 7.48 -8.43 -20.15
C ASP A 84 6.73 -8.94 -18.90
N ASP A 85 7.24 -8.66 -17.73
CA ASP A 85 6.55 -8.98 -16.47
C ASP A 85 5.28 -8.14 -16.30
N ALA A 86 5.31 -6.86 -16.70
CA ALA A 86 4.12 -6.02 -16.72
C ALA A 86 3.04 -6.57 -17.67
N VAL A 87 3.43 -6.98 -18.90
CA VAL A 87 2.54 -7.65 -19.85
C VAL A 87 1.94 -8.93 -19.25
N ARG A 88 2.75 -9.77 -18.62
CA ARG A 88 2.30 -11.00 -17.94
C ARG A 88 1.26 -10.69 -16.84
N MET A 89 1.53 -9.69 -16.00
CA MET A 89 0.60 -9.28 -14.93
C MET A 89 -0.73 -8.79 -15.50
N LEU A 90 -0.71 -7.93 -16.50
CA LEU A 90 -1.93 -7.41 -17.12
C LEU A 90 -2.77 -8.50 -17.80
N ARG A 91 -2.13 -9.49 -18.45
CA ARG A 91 -2.83 -10.69 -18.97
C ARG A 91 -3.53 -11.49 -17.88
N LEU A 92 -2.89 -11.64 -16.70
CA LEU A 92 -3.48 -12.34 -15.56
C LEU A 92 -4.70 -11.60 -14.99
N LEU A 93 -4.73 -10.28 -15.08
CA LEU A 93 -5.82 -9.43 -14.56
C LEU A 93 -6.94 -9.20 -15.57
N SER A 94 -6.66 -9.33 -16.89
CA SER A 94 -7.60 -9.08 -17.98
C SER A 94 -8.87 -9.92 -17.86
N GLY A 95 -10.04 -9.29 -17.95
CA GLY A 95 -11.35 -9.92 -17.85
C GLY A 95 -11.71 -10.49 -16.48
N ARG A 96 -11.02 -10.09 -15.40
CA ARG A 96 -11.15 -10.76 -14.11
C ARG A 96 -11.38 -9.77 -12.95
N VAL A 97 -11.90 -10.32 -11.87
CA VAL A 97 -11.93 -9.66 -10.56
C VAL A 97 -10.67 -10.06 -9.77
N HIS A 98 -10.01 -9.09 -9.20
CA HIS A 98 -8.86 -9.28 -8.33
C HIS A 98 -8.98 -8.47 -7.05
N ARG A 99 -8.15 -8.76 -6.07
CA ARG A 99 -8.10 -8.06 -4.78
C ARG A 99 -6.94 -7.08 -4.76
N VAL A 100 -7.18 -5.88 -4.24
CA VAL A 100 -6.13 -4.97 -3.81
C VAL A 100 -6.16 -4.92 -2.29
N ILE A 101 -5.05 -5.30 -1.67
CA ILE A 101 -4.91 -5.34 -0.21
C ILE A 101 -3.84 -4.32 0.19
N THR A 102 -4.20 -3.39 1.08
CA THR A 102 -3.23 -2.50 1.71
C THR A 102 -3.18 -2.79 3.21
N GLY A 103 -2.01 -3.25 3.66
CA GLY A 103 -1.66 -3.26 5.08
C GLY A 103 -1.27 -1.85 5.54
N VAL A 104 -1.69 -1.48 6.75
CA VAL A 104 -1.30 -0.25 7.42
C VAL A 104 -0.84 -0.54 8.84
N CYS A 105 0.19 0.14 9.29
CA CYS A 105 0.69 0.06 10.65
C CYS A 105 0.91 1.47 11.19
N LEU A 106 0.34 1.76 12.36
CA LEU A 106 0.57 2.98 13.09
C LEU A 106 1.34 2.67 14.36
N VAL A 107 2.53 3.24 14.51
CA VAL A 107 3.40 3.04 15.68
C VAL A 107 3.52 4.35 16.44
N GLU A 108 3.32 4.27 17.76
CA GLU A 108 3.45 5.40 18.68
C GLU A 108 4.26 4.96 19.90
N ALA A 109 4.96 5.91 20.53
CA ALA A 109 5.52 5.69 21.86
C ALA A 109 4.40 5.60 22.89
N VAL A 110 4.46 4.64 23.77
CA VAL A 110 3.65 4.65 25.00
C VAL A 110 4.16 5.79 25.88
N GLY A 111 3.26 6.66 26.33
CA GLY A 111 3.60 7.83 27.13
C GLY A 111 4.49 7.45 28.30
N SER A 112 5.70 7.99 28.30
CA SER A 112 6.61 7.90 29.42
C SER A 112 6.08 8.78 30.55
N GLY A 113 5.41 8.19 31.52
CA GLY A 113 5.38 8.81 32.85
C GLY A 113 6.84 9.06 33.28
N GLN A 114 7.09 10.18 33.98
CA GLN A 114 8.44 10.54 34.45
C GLN A 114 9.12 9.32 35.12
N GLY A 115 10.14 8.79 34.44
CA GLY A 115 11.01 7.76 34.99
C GLY A 115 11.29 6.49 34.18
N SER A 116 10.67 6.25 33.04
CA SER A 116 10.97 5.06 32.22
C SER A 116 12.00 5.36 31.13
N VAL A 117 13.15 4.72 31.24
CA VAL A 117 14.17 4.66 30.20
C VAL A 117 13.71 3.62 29.17
N GLY A 118 13.16 4.09 28.04
CA GLY A 118 12.75 3.26 26.91
C GLY A 118 11.28 3.53 26.52
N SER A 119 11.10 4.17 25.36
CA SER A 119 9.76 4.29 24.75
C SER A 119 9.38 2.93 24.19
N GLU A 120 8.44 2.24 24.83
CA GLU A 120 7.86 1.02 24.31
C GLU A 120 7.02 1.36 23.08
N ALA A 121 7.26 0.70 21.94
CA ALA A 121 6.51 0.89 20.71
C ALA A 121 5.19 0.12 20.77
N LEU A 122 4.05 0.78 20.54
CA LEU A 122 2.77 0.11 20.37
C LEU A 122 2.34 0.13 18.90
N PRO A 123 2.63 -0.93 18.14
CA PRO A 123 2.15 -1.06 16.78
C PRO A 123 0.65 -1.41 16.77
N ARG A 124 -0.13 -0.68 16.00
CA ARG A 124 -1.50 -1.01 15.63
C ARG A 124 -1.53 -1.34 14.16
N ILE A 125 -1.87 -2.58 13.83
CA ILE A 125 -1.86 -3.11 12.46
C ILE A 125 -3.29 -3.36 12.03
N ALA A 126 -3.60 -3.03 10.78
CA ALA A 126 -4.87 -3.32 10.14
C ALA A 126 -4.66 -3.41 8.63
N SER A 127 -5.64 -3.91 7.90
CA SER A 127 -5.61 -3.94 6.45
C SER A 127 -7.00 -3.69 5.87
N GLU A 128 -7.02 -3.17 4.63
CA GLU A 128 -8.23 -2.99 3.83
C GLU A 128 -8.10 -3.83 2.56
N THR A 129 -9.23 -4.38 2.11
CA THR A 129 -9.32 -5.16 0.88
C THR A 129 -10.41 -4.62 -0.01
N THR A 130 -10.06 -4.32 -1.27
CA THR A 130 -10.99 -3.84 -2.28
C THR A 130 -10.97 -4.79 -3.48
N LEU A 131 -12.15 -5.18 -3.97
CA LEU A 131 -12.28 -5.92 -5.21
C LEU A 131 -12.28 -4.95 -6.38
N VAL A 132 -11.51 -5.28 -7.41
CA VAL A 132 -11.41 -4.51 -8.64
C VAL A 132 -11.78 -5.40 -9.80
N THR A 133 -12.78 -5.00 -10.59
CA THR A 133 -13.14 -5.67 -11.84
C THR A 133 -12.39 -5.02 -12.97
N MET A 134 -11.63 -5.80 -13.74
CA MET A 134 -10.94 -5.36 -14.95
C MET A 134 -11.64 -5.95 -16.17
N SER A 135 -11.91 -5.12 -17.17
CA SER A 135 -12.43 -5.54 -18.47
C SER A 135 -11.40 -6.40 -19.21
N GLU A 136 -11.84 -7.13 -20.24
CA GLU A 136 -10.90 -7.77 -21.16
C GLU A 136 -10.02 -6.73 -21.86
N LEU A 137 -8.72 -7.00 -21.91
CA LEU A 137 -7.74 -6.20 -22.62
C LEU A 137 -7.20 -7.00 -23.81
N SER A 138 -7.10 -6.34 -24.96
CA SER A 138 -6.39 -6.91 -26.10
C SER A 138 -4.87 -6.87 -25.90
N GLU A 139 -4.15 -7.71 -26.64
CA GLU A 139 -2.67 -7.71 -26.63
C GLU A 139 -2.09 -6.36 -27.08
N GLU A 140 -2.76 -5.66 -27.95
CA GLU A 140 -2.37 -4.33 -28.44
C GLU A 140 -2.49 -3.30 -27.32
N GLU A 141 -3.64 -3.23 -26.63
CA GLU A 141 -3.87 -2.34 -25.48
C GLU A 141 -2.87 -2.57 -24.36
N ILE A 142 -2.57 -3.83 -24.05
CA ILE A 142 -1.57 -4.19 -23.02
C ILE A 142 -0.20 -3.63 -23.41
N ARG A 143 0.25 -3.85 -24.65
CA ARG A 143 1.56 -3.41 -25.12
C ARG A 143 1.66 -1.88 -25.19
N GLU A 144 0.64 -1.21 -25.70
CA GLU A 144 0.57 0.25 -25.71
C GLU A 144 0.66 0.83 -24.31
N TYR A 145 -0.07 0.25 -23.36
CA TYR A 145 -0.04 0.71 -21.97
C TYR A 145 1.32 0.49 -21.32
N VAL A 146 1.95 -0.66 -21.52
CA VAL A 146 3.29 -0.94 -20.99
C VAL A 146 4.33 0.02 -21.61
N ALA A 147 4.19 0.36 -22.90
CA ALA A 147 5.10 1.29 -23.59
C ALA A 147 5.05 2.72 -23.00
N THR A 148 3.97 3.11 -22.30
CA THR A 148 3.91 4.40 -21.59
C THR A 148 4.83 4.50 -20.38
N GLY A 149 5.30 3.37 -19.84
CA GLY A 149 6.05 3.28 -18.59
C GLY A 149 5.20 3.45 -17.33
N GLU A 150 3.91 3.81 -17.45
CA GLU A 150 3.01 4.00 -16.29
C GLU A 150 2.92 2.77 -15.38
N PRO A 151 2.91 1.52 -15.88
CA PRO A 151 2.82 0.31 -15.06
C PRO A 151 3.97 0.08 -14.07
N MET A 152 5.17 0.58 -14.36
CA MET A 152 6.43 0.05 -13.83
C MET A 152 6.66 0.25 -12.32
N ASP A 153 6.01 1.22 -11.70
CA ASP A 153 6.14 1.49 -10.26
C ASP A 153 4.90 1.05 -9.44
N LYS A 154 4.04 0.20 -10.02
CA LYS A 154 2.73 -0.13 -9.46
C LYS A 154 2.53 -1.63 -9.24
N ALA A 155 2.00 -2.01 -8.09
CA ALA A 155 1.58 -3.38 -7.84
C ALA A 155 0.52 -3.81 -8.86
N GLY A 156 0.68 -5.01 -9.44
CA GLY A 156 -0.21 -5.50 -10.50
C GLY A 156 -0.06 -4.79 -11.83
N ALA A 157 0.97 -3.94 -12.01
CA ALA A 157 1.27 -3.24 -13.26
C ALA A 157 0.14 -2.31 -13.75
N TYR A 158 -0.65 -1.67 -12.87
CA TYR A 158 -1.66 -0.70 -13.30
C TYR A 158 -1.93 0.39 -12.27
N ALA A 159 -2.47 1.52 -12.72
CA ALA A 159 -2.94 2.61 -11.86
C ALA A 159 -4.40 2.93 -12.14
N ILE A 160 -5.26 2.81 -11.11
CA ILE A 160 -6.68 3.21 -11.24
C ILE A 160 -6.86 4.70 -11.51
N GLN A 161 -5.89 5.54 -11.13
CA GLN A 161 -5.90 6.99 -11.39
C GLN A 161 -5.38 7.37 -12.78
N GLY A 162 -4.73 6.43 -13.49
CA GLY A 162 -4.09 6.66 -14.79
C GLY A 162 -4.90 6.10 -15.97
N MET A 163 -4.19 5.76 -17.04
CA MET A 163 -4.80 5.21 -18.26
C MET A 163 -5.61 3.95 -18.02
N ALA A 164 -5.21 3.11 -17.05
CA ALA A 164 -5.93 1.88 -16.74
C ALA A 164 -7.35 2.11 -16.22
N SER A 165 -7.71 3.33 -15.80
CA SER A 165 -9.06 3.68 -15.37
C SER A 165 -10.14 3.32 -16.40
N ARG A 166 -9.80 3.39 -17.68
CA ARG A 166 -10.70 3.05 -18.81
C ARG A 166 -11.12 1.59 -18.84
N TRP A 167 -10.37 0.70 -18.18
CA TRP A 167 -10.62 -0.74 -18.11
C TRP A 167 -11.20 -1.21 -16.78
N ILE A 168 -11.45 -0.29 -15.84
CA ILE A 168 -11.95 -0.62 -14.51
C ILE A 168 -13.40 -0.14 -14.39
N PRO A 169 -14.39 -0.96 -14.77
CA PRO A 169 -15.80 -0.57 -14.72
C PRO A 169 -16.39 -0.58 -13.33
N ARG A 170 -15.76 -1.30 -12.38
CA ARG A 170 -16.30 -1.47 -11.03
C ARG A 170 -15.22 -1.73 -9.99
N ILE A 171 -15.42 -1.18 -8.80
CA ILE A 171 -14.73 -1.57 -7.57
C ILE A 171 -15.77 -1.85 -6.49
N GLU A 172 -15.42 -2.74 -5.54
CA GLU A 172 -16.21 -3.01 -4.34
C GLU A 172 -15.30 -2.84 -3.12
N GLY A 173 -15.49 -1.77 -2.35
CA GLY A 173 -14.66 -1.37 -1.22
C GLY A 173 -14.14 0.07 -1.33
N ASP A 174 -12.99 0.32 -0.75
CA ASP A 174 -12.38 1.65 -0.66
C ASP A 174 -11.53 1.99 -1.90
N TYR A 175 -11.90 3.06 -2.62
CA TYR A 175 -11.13 3.58 -3.75
C TYR A 175 -9.71 4.01 -3.34
N SER A 176 -9.59 4.67 -2.18
CA SER A 176 -8.28 5.15 -1.70
C SER A 176 -7.34 3.99 -1.38
N ASN A 177 -7.89 2.82 -0.97
CA ASN A 177 -7.14 1.58 -0.83
C ASN A 177 -6.52 1.13 -2.16
N VAL A 178 -7.29 1.17 -3.25
CA VAL A 178 -6.78 0.80 -4.60
C VAL A 178 -5.67 1.75 -5.07
N VAL A 179 -5.76 3.03 -4.72
CA VAL A 179 -4.71 4.03 -4.99
C VAL A 179 -3.44 3.75 -4.19
N GLY A 180 -3.57 3.14 -2.98
CA GLY A 180 -2.44 2.68 -2.18
C GLY A 180 -2.43 3.07 -0.71
N LEU A 181 -3.52 3.67 -0.19
CA LEU A 181 -3.69 3.97 1.24
C LEU A 181 -5.18 4.09 1.59
N PRO A 182 -5.75 3.21 2.43
CA PRO A 182 -7.15 3.29 2.85
C PRO A 182 -7.32 4.43 3.85
N VAL A 183 -7.64 5.63 3.36
CA VAL A 183 -7.65 6.87 4.14
C VAL A 183 -8.66 6.82 5.28
N ALA A 184 -9.83 6.23 5.06
CA ALA A 184 -10.86 6.10 6.11
C ALA A 184 -10.37 5.23 7.28
N LEU A 185 -9.70 4.10 6.98
CA LEU A 185 -9.10 3.24 7.99
C LEU A 185 -7.98 3.96 8.75
N VAL A 186 -7.06 4.61 8.03
CA VAL A 186 -5.96 5.39 8.63
C VAL A 186 -6.52 6.48 9.54
N TYR A 187 -7.53 7.22 9.10
CA TYR A 187 -8.16 8.27 9.91
C TYR A 187 -8.81 7.70 11.18
N ALA A 188 -9.50 6.56 11.06
CA ALA A 188 -10.09 5.88 12.23
C ALA A 188 -9.00 5.43 13.22
N MET A 189 -7.85 4.94 12.74
CA MET A 189 -6.72 4.57 13.59
C MET A 189 -6.11 5.80 14.29
N LEU A 190 -5.99 6.93 13.58
CA LEU A 190 -5.48 8.18 14.16
C LEU A 190 -6.40 8.76 15.23
N ARG A 191 -7.73 8.62 15.08
CA ARG A 191 -8.70 9.11 16.07
C ARG A 191 -8.75 8.29 17.38
N LYS A 192 -8.36 7.03 17.34
CA LYS A 192 -8.31 6.15 18.53
C LYS A 192 -7.02 6.35 19.36
N ARG A 193 -6.36 7.50 19.19
CA ARG A 193 -5.30 7.95 20.10
C ARG A 193 -5.97 8.37 21.40
N GLY A 194 -5.93 7.51 22.38
CA GLY A 194 -6.41 7.78 23.75
C GLY A 194 -5.32 8.41 24.59
#